data_d327ffe3169925479d8269645334bcd2
#
_entry.id   d327ffe3169925479d8269645334bcd2
#
_cell.length_a   1.000
_cell.length_b   1.000
_cell.length_c   1.000
_cell.angle_alpha   90.00
_cell.angle_beta   90.00
_cell.angle_gamma   90.00
#
_symmetry.space_group_name_H-M   'P 1'
#
loop_
_entity.id
_entity.type
_entity.pdbx_description
1 polymer ?
#
loop_
_entity_poly.entity_id
_entity_poly.type
_entity_poly.pdbx_seq_one_letter_code
_entity_poly.pdbx_strand_id
1 'polypeptide(L)'
;MSDADDPFACFGGEDSDGDGEDTSIDASAAAGGTDTVRDLDANATPIGEVSREAIQAQRLRQEAESRQAYAKIASSPASIQPLHTSEPEKYANRFEVYECSHEDGYDTGQKGVRASKSFKIGEEILREYPSMRVCTSHPASSPEEAEDKFRRAVQEAYDSCSEVTQAAIMELSSCREDNAPGGIKTLHGIFSTNTYALGQGATHGGLFLSLSRLNHSCRPNCCHHWRPDLHRMAVHAVRDIEEGEELYTCYGPADCRLTGERQEYLLERYNFVCLCDMCQEGSDAKNDGDKLEFTRINRFHDNLPLLTSPDTEKAIDAVEECLDLLQKLQMGEAHFIPILCAGYEIARHGLRDLSRARSYLEREVTALEHSQGSDSYGAIDARRLLSRVKEEILHL
;
A
#
# COMPACT_ATOMS: atom_id res chain seq x y z
N MET A 1 11.30 21.76 -1.74
CA MET A 1 11.56 20.31 -1.79
C MET A 1 10.20 19.73 -1.98
N SER A 2 9.97 19.08 -3.11
CA SER A 2 8.69 18.48 -3.47
C SER A 2 8.51 17.20 -2.65
N ASP A 3 7.25 16.86 -2.31
CA ASP A 3 6.83 15.69 -1.53
C ASP A 3 7.27 14.31 -2.10
N ALA A 4 8.10 14.32 -3.15
CA ALA A 4 8.70 13.15 -3.78
C ALA A 4 9.76 12.42 -2.93
N ASP A 5 10.17 13.00 -1.79
CA ASP A 5 11.26 12.45 -0.95
C ASP A 5 10.79 11.68 0.29
N ASP A 6 9.47 11.46 0.47
CA ASP A 6 8.97 10.67 1.60
C ASP A 6 9.12 9.16 1.33
N PRO A 7 9.98 8.47 2.08
CA PRO A 7 10.14 7.01 1.96
C PRO A 7 8.89 6.22 2.35
N PHE A 8 7.87 6.90 2.89
CA PHE A 8 6.67 6.28 3.44
C PHE A 8 5.42 6.58 2.61
N ALA A 9 5.52 7.28 1.45
CA ALA A 9 4.42 7.65 0.57
C ALA A 9 3.69 6.45 -0.09
N CYS A 10 4.11 5.21 0.21
CA CYS A 10 3.59 4.01 -0.43
C CYS A 10 2.09 3.74 -0.21
N PHE A 11 1.41 4.43 0.73
CA PHE A 11 -0.01 4.21 1.05
C PHE A 11 -0.77 5.47 1.48
N GLY A 12 -0.27 6.65 1.19
CA GLY A 12 -0.93 7.93 1.46
C GLY A 12 -1.28 8.61 0.13
N GLY A 13 -2.58 8.75 -0.18
CA GLY A 13 -3.00 9.69 -1.19
C GLY A 13 -2.67 11.10 -0.72
N GLU A 14 -1.87 11.83 -1.46
CA GLU A 14 -1.55 13.22 -1.19
C GLU A 14 -2.74 14.09 -1.60
N ASP A 15 -3.22 14.91 -0.65
CA ASP A 15 -4.05 16.06 -0.94
C ASP A 15 -3.13 17.16 -1.53
N SER A 16 -3.06 17.26 -2.86
CA SER A 16 -2.41 18.36 -3.54
C SER A 16 -3.39 19.53 -3.64
N ASP A 17 -3.26 20.50 -2.74
CA ASP A 17 -3.84 21.82 -2.91
C ASP A 17 -3.13 22.53 -4.09
N GLY A 18 -3.72 22.46 -5.26
CA GLY A 18 -3.30 23.20 -6.44
C GLY A 18 -4.01 24.54 -6.51
N ASP A 19 -3.30 25.62 -6.22
CA ASP A 19 -3.70 26.99 -6.53
C ASP A 19 -3.85 27.15 -8.06
N GLY A 20 -5.08 27.17 -8.55
CA GLY A 20 -5.45 27.42 -9.94
C GLY A 20 -5.81 28.87 -10.16
N GLU A 21 -5.02 29.57 -10.93
CA GLU A 21 -5.28 30.93 -11.41
C GLU A 21 -6.57 31.02 -12.25
N ASP A 22 -7.34 32.04 -11.92
CA ASP A 22 -8.57 32.53 -12.53
C ASP A 22 -8.35 32.99 -13.98
N THR A 23 -9.02 32.34 -14.95
CA THR A 23 -9.25 32.95 -16.27
C THR A 23 -10.74 32.87 -16.61
N SER A 24 -11.39 34.01 -16.42
CA SER A 24 -12.73 34.34 -16.86
C SER A 24 -12.87 34.22 -18.39
N ILE A 25 -13.85 33.43 -18.88
CA ILE A 25 -14.43 33.60 -20.21
C ILE A 25 -15.94 33.67 -20.08
N ASP A 26 -16.43 34.84 -20.48
CA ASP A 26 -17.80 35.26 -20.63
C ASP A 26 -18.50 34.52 -21.78
N ALA A 27 -19.69 34.02 -21.57
CA ALA A 27 -20.61 33.70 -22.66
C ALA A 27 -22.07 33.78 -22.22
N SER A 28 -22.65 34.82 -22.70
CA SER A 28 -24.10 35.15 -22.60
C SER A 28 -25.01 34.30 -23.50
N ALA A 29 -26.24 34.15 -23.03
CA ALA A 29 -27.52 34.06 -23.73
C ALA A 29 -27.98 32.78 -24.43
N ALA A 30 -29.10 32.21 -23.99
CA ALA A 30 -30.43 32.33 -24.60
C ALA A 30 -31.49 31.42 -23.90
N ALA A 31 -32.46 32.03 -23.43
CA ALA A 31 -33.92 31.92 -23.36
C ALA A 31 -34.64 30.61 -23.78
N GLY A 32 -35.57 30.18 -22.92
CA GLY A 32 -36.95 29.89 -23.32
C GLY A 32 -37.40 28.42 -23.26
N GLY A 33 -38.37 28.14 -22.41
CA GLY A 33 -39.16 26.92 -22.51
C GLY A 33 -39.85 26.55 -21.20
N THR A 34 -41.05 27.15 -20.96
CA THR A 34 -42.02 26.75 -19.94
C THR A 34 -42.70 25.46 -20.36
N ASP A 35 -42.73 24.45 -19.49
CA ASP A 35 -43.84 23.51 -19.45
C ASP A 35 -44.13 23.03 -18.02
N THR A 36 -45.37 23.23 -17.67
CA THR A 36 -46.04 22.87 -16.44
C THR A 36 -46.34 21.38 -16.37
N VAL A 37 -45.85 20.71 -15.31
CA VAL A 37 -46.40 19.40 -14.90
C VAL A 37 -46.76 19.41 -13.42
N ARG A 38 -47.95 18.97 -13.23
CA ARG A 38 -48.86 18.95 -12.09
C ARG A 38 -48.29 18.38 -10.80
N ASP A 39 -48.67 19.01 -9.70
CA ASP A 39 -48.69 18.51 -8.32
C ASP A 39 -49.33 17.11 -8.21
N LEU A 40 -48.63 16.17 -7.62
CA LEU A 40 -49.21 15.03 -6.92
C LEU A 40 -48.38 14.68 -5.68
N ASP A 41 -49.09 14.75 -4.54
CA ASP A 41 -48.77 14.20 -3.22
C ASP A 41 -47.66 14.82 -2.36
N ALA A 42 -48.07 15.92 -1.69
CA ALA A 42 -47.53 16.38 -0.43
C ALA A 42 -48.07 15.51 0.72
N ASN A 43 -47.38 14.39 1.04
CA ASN A 43 -47.39 13.75 2.37
C ASN A 43 -46.54 12.49 2.42
N ALA A 44 -45.29 12.59 2.07
CA ALA A 44 -44.27 11.60 2.48
C ALA A 44 -43.24 12.36 3.34
N THR A 45 -43.20 12.04 4.62
CA THR A 45 -42.14 12.51 5.53
C THR A 45 -40.79 12.10 4.95
N PRO A 46 -39.84 13.03 4.68
CA PRO A 46 -38.53 12.65 4.17
C PRO A 46 -37.81 11.93 5.31
N ILE A 47 -37.56 10.63 5.11
CA ILE A 47 -36.52 9.91 5.82
C ILE A 47 -35.23 10.63 5.44
N GLY A 48 -34.57 11.24 6.46
CA GLY A 48 -33.50 12.21 6.29
C GLY A 48 -32.50 11.83 5.23
N GLU A 49 -32.31 12.70 4.25
CA GLU A 49 -31.15 12.75 3.39
C GLU A 49 -29.91 12.86 4.29
N VAL A 50 -29.20 11.77 4.44
CA VAL A 50 -27.83 11.81 5.01
C VAL A 50 -27.04 12.62 3.99
N SER A 51 -26.72 13.87 4.32
CA SER A 51 -26.01 14.77 3.41
C SER A 51 -24.66 14.15 3.04
N ARG A 52 -24.21 14.39 1.79
CA ARG A 52 -22.88 13.95 1.32
C ARG A 52 -21.78 14.34 2.29
N GLU A 53 -21.90 15.52 2.91
CA GLU A 53 -21.01 16.02 3.96
C GLU A 53 -21.03 15.15 5.22
N ALA A 54 -22.17 14.59 5.59
CA ALA A 54 -22.26 13.69 6.75
C ALA A 54 -21.59 12.34 6.49
N ILE A 55 -21.70 11.78 5.27
CA ILE A 55 -21.03 10.53 4.87
C ILE A 55 -19.53 10.76 4.82
N GLN A 56 -19.08 11.85 4.20
CA GLN A 56 -17.67 12.21 4.13
C GLN A 56 -17.10 12.52 5.53
N ALA A 57 -17.84 13.24 6.37
CA ALA A 57 -17.45 13.51 7.75
C ALA A 57 -17.40 12.24 8.61
N GLN A 58 -18.28 11.27 8.37
CA GLN A 58 -18.24 9.98 9.05
C GLN A 58 -17.05 9.14 8.62
N ARG A 59 -16.72 9.14 7.31
CA ARG A 59 -15.52 8.48 6.77
C ARG A 59 -14.23 9.08 7.34
N LEU A 60 -14.11 10.41 7.31
CA LEU A 60 -12.98 11.13 7.88
C LEU A 60 -12.85 10.91 9.40
N ARG A 61 -13.97 10.76 10.12
CA ARG A 61 -13.95 10.39 11.54
C ARG A 61 -13.48 8.96 11.74
N GLN A 62 -13.96 8.00 10.96
CA GLN A 62 -13.51 6.60 11.04
C GLN A 62 -12.04 6.46 10.68
N GLU A 63 -11.57 7.16 9.65
CA GLU A 63 -10.15 7.22 9.31
C GLU A 63 -9.33 7.89 10.43
N ALA A 64 -9.81 8.99 11.01
CA ALA A 64 -9.16 9.65 12.13
C ALA A 64 -9.15 8.80 13.40
N GLU A 65 -10.23 8.07 13.69
CA GLU A 65 -10.31 7.13 14.81
C GLU A 65 -9.39 5.93 14.60
N SER A 66 -9.32 5.40 13.37
CA SER A 66 -8.37 4.35 12.98
C SER A 66 -6.93 4.87 13.11
N ARG A 67 -6.61 6.05 12.56
CA ARG A 67 -5.29 6.70 12.71
C ARG A 67 -4.95 6.95 14.19
N GLN A 68 -5.90 7.37 15.02
CA GLN A 68 -5.70 7.56 16.45
C GLN A 68 -5.49 6.25 17.21
N ALA A 69 -6.22 5.19 16.86
CA ALA A 69 -6.02 3.86 17.41
C ALA A 69 -4.63 3.31 17.01
N TYR A 70 -4.25 3.46 15.72
CA TYR A 70 -2.92 3.12 15.22
C TYR A 70 -1.82 3.94 15.91
N ALA A 71 -1.99 5.25 16.05
CA ALA A 71 -1.03 6.12 16.71
C ALA A 71 -0.89 5.78 18.21
N LYS A 72 -1.98 5.41 18.88
CA LYS A 72 -1.99 4.99 20.29
C LYS A 72 -1.25 3.67 20.50
N ILE A 73 -1.45 2.70 19.59
CA ILE A 73 -0.74 1.42 19.61
C ILE A 73 0.73 1.63 19.20
N ALA A 74 0.99 2.49 18.21
CA ALA A 74 2.34 2.82 17.76
C ALA A 74 3.15 3.63 18.80
N SER A 75 2.51 4.48 19.58
CA SER A 75 3.14 5.32 20.62
C SER A 75 3.19 4.67 21.99
N SER A 76 2.56 3.50 22.17
CA SER A 76 2.76 2.74 23.41
C SER A 76 4.25 2.45 23.56
N PRO A 77 4.89 2.82 24.68
CA PRO A 77 6.21 2.35 25.00
C PRO A 77 6.05 0.85 25.31
N ALA A 78 5.94 0.04 24.24
CA ALA A 78 6.20 -1.37 24.38
C ALA A 78 7.60 -1.41 24.95
N SER A 79 7.72 -1.81 26.22
CA SER A 79 9.01 -2.09 26.83
C SER A 79 9.82 -2.84 25.78
N ILE A 80 10.89 -2.22 25.33
CA ILE A 80 11.81 -2.80 24.36
C ILE A 80 12.38 -4.01 25.06
N GLN A 81 11.66 -5.12 25.01
CA GLN A 81 12.25 -6.40 25.33
C GLN A 81 13.25 -6.67 24.22
N PRO A 82 14.47 -7.07 24.56
CA PRO A 82 15.47 -7.41 23.56
C PRO A 82 14.84 -8.43 22.61
N LEU A 83 14.76 -8.06 21.36
CA LEU A 83 14.12 -8.75 20.26
C LEU A 83 14.88 -10.03 19.91
N HIS A 84 14.89 -10.98 20.79
CA HIS A 84 15.27 -12.33 20.49
C HIS A 84 14.01 -13.18 20.33
N THR A 85 13.78 -13.56 19.08
CA THR A 85 13.07 -14.77 18.70
C THR A 85 11.60 -14.83 19.08
N SER A 86 10.78 -14.21 18.28
CA SER A 86 9.45 -14.72 18.15
C SER A 86 9.44 -15.86 17.14
N GLU A 87 9.22 -17.08 17.62
CA GLU A 87 8.91 -18.25 16.81
C GLU A 87 9.89 -18.54 15.66
N PRO A 88 11.23 -18.48 15.83
CA PRO A 88 12.16 -18.83 14.76
C PRO A 88 11.92 -20.26 14.26
N GLU A 89 11.44 -21.15 15.11
CA GLU A 89 11.09 -22.53 14.75
C GLU A 89 9.90 -22.61 13.77
N LYS A 90 8.92 -21.72 13.88
CA LYS A 90 7.75 -21.68 12.99
C LYS A 90 8.11 -21.33 11.56
N TYR A 91 9.08 -20.43 11.38
CA TYR A 91 9.52 -19.94 10.07
C TYR A 91 10.86 -20.55 9.61
N ALA A 92 11.51 -21.33 10.47
CA ALA A 92 12.67 -22.11 10.09
C ALA A 92 12.32 -23.01 8.90
N ASN A 93 13.20 -23.09 7.91
CA ASN A 93 13.04 -23.89 6.70
C ASN A 93 11.85 -23.48 5.78
N ARG A 94 11.32 -22.27 5.91
CA ARG A 94 10.31 -21.75 4.97
C ARG A 94 10.95 -21.03 3.79
N PHE A 95 12.07 -20.40 4.03
CA PHE A 95 12.85 -19.67 3.02
C PHE A 95 14.32 -19.74 3.37
N GLU A 96 15.16 -19.46 2.39
CA GLU A 96 16.61 -19.33 2.55
C GLU A 96 17.12 -18.06 1.88
N VAL A 97 18.14 -17.44 2.48
CA VAL A 97 18.86 -16.33 1.88
C VAL A 97 19.97 -16.93 1.03
N TYR A 98 20.07 -16.51 -0.23
CA TYR A 98 21.09 -16.99 -1.17
C TYR A 98 21.84 -15.79 -1.80
N GLU A 99 23.00 -16.04 -2.36
CA GLU A 99 23.72 -15.04 -3.15
C GLU A 99 23.23 -15.09 -4.58
N CYS A 100 22.74 -13.94 -5.07
CA CYS A 100 22.30 -13.80 -6.44
C CYS A 100 23.48 -13.90 -7.41
N SER A 101 23.27 -14.50 -8.57
CA SER A 101 24.27 -14.64 -9.62
C SER A 101 24.02 -13.67 -10.77
N HIS A 102 25.02 -13.49 -11.64
CA HIS A 102 24.82 -12.74 -12.89
C HIS A 102 23.76 -13.36 -13.82
N GLU A 103 23.55 -14.68 -13.72
CA GLU A 103 22.49 -15.37 -14.47
C GLU A 103 21.10 -14.93 -14.01
N ASP A 104 20.95 -14.53 -12.75
CA ASP A 104 19.71 -13.98 -12.19
C ASP A 104 19.51 -12.49 -12.52
N GLY A 105 20.46 -11.86 -13.25
CA GLY A 105 20.41 -10.45 -13.64
C GLY A 105 20.86 -9.46 -12.56
N TYR A 106 21.53 -9.95 -11.52
CA TYR A 106 22.04 -9.14 -10.41
C TYR A 106 23.56 -8.99 -10.45
N ASP A 107 24.06 -7.92 -9.83
CA ASP A 107 25.49 -7.77 -9.59
C ASP A 107 25.98 -8.76 -8.54
N THR A 108 27.25 -9.14 -8.65
CA THR A 108 27.88 -10.06 -7.70
C THR A 108 27.80 -9.55 -6.27
N GLY A 109 27.41 -10.43 -5.34
CA GLY A 109 27.33 -10.14 -3.91
C GLY A 109 25.98 -9.57 -3.43
N GLN A 110 25.01 -9.42 -4.31
CA GLN A 110 23.62 -9.19 -3.89
C GLN A 110 23.04 -10.46 -3.30
N LYS A 111 22.13 -10.29 -2.34
CA LYS A 111 21.44 -11.41 -1.70
C LYS A 111 19.96 -11.35 -2.03
N GLY A 112 19.37 -12.51 -2.24
CA GLY A 112 17.93 -12.69 -2.41
C GLY A 112 17.40 -13.70 -1.41
N VAL A 113 16.09 -13.90 -1.45
CA VAL A 113 15.38 -14.90 -0.64
C VAL A 113 14.61 -15.80 -1.57
N ARG A 114 14.71 -17.12 -1.38
CA ARG A 114 13.90 -18.09 -2.11
C ARG A 114 13.12 -19.01 -1.20
N ALA A 115 12.01 -19.51 -1.70
CA ALA A 115 11.14 -20.43 -1.01
C ALA A 115 11.83 -21.76 -0.79
N SER A 116 11.87 -22.27 0.46
CA SER A 116 12.40 -23.61 0.76
C SER A 116 11.32 -24.68 0.73
N LYS A 117 10.08 -24.30 0.39
CA LYS A 117 8.91 -25.17 0.16
C LYS A 117 7.92 -24.41 -0.72
N SER A 118 6.98 -25.11 -1.32
CA SER A 118 5.87 -24.46 -2.01
C SER A 118 4.93 -23.76 -1.03
N PHE A 119 4.35 -22.61 -1.45
CA PHE A 119 3.33 -21.86 -0.74
C PHE A 119 2.07 -21.71 -1.57
N LYS A 120 0.93 -21.76 -0.93
CA LYS A 120 -0.35 -21.41 -1.55
C LYS A 120 -0.66 -19.92 -1.34
N ILE A 121 -1.42 -19.34 -2.25
CA ILE A 121 -1.93 -17.98 -2.11
C ILE A 121 -2.57 -17.81 -0.72
N GLY A 122 -2.25 -16.70 -0.05
CA GLY A 122 -2.70 -16.39 1.32
C GLY A 122 -1.88 -17.06 2.42
N GLU A 123 -0.93 -17.96 2.10
CA GLU A 123 -0.11 -18.59 3.12
C GLU A 123 0.92 -17.61 3.68
N GLU A 124 1.00 -17.50 5.02
CA GLU A 124 2.00 -16.67 5.69
C GLU A 124 3.40 -17.28 5.52
N ILE A 125 4.33 -16.51 4.95
CA ILE A 125 5.72 -16.92 4.70
C ILE A 125 6.60 -16.59 5.90
N LEU A 126 6.48 -15.35 6.39
CA LEU A 126 7.34 -14.77 7.41
C LEU A 126 6.53 -13.83 8.30
N ARG A 127 6.90 -13.78 9.59
CA ARG A 127 6.44 -12.75 10.52
C ARG A 127 7.62 -12.31 11.37
N GLU A 128 8.00 -11.03 11.28
CA GLU A 128 9.24 -10.52 11.85
C GLU A 128 9.01 -9.26 12.67
N TYR A 129 9.74 -9.14 13.81
CA TYR A 129 9.85 -7.88 14.54
C TYR A 129 10.85 -6.94 13.87
N PRO A 130 10.67 -5.62 13.95
CA PRO A 130 11.70 -4.70 13.52
C PRO A 130 12.92 -4.83 14.43
N SER A 131 14.09 -5.02 13.83
CA SER A 131 15.38 -5.00 14.53
C SER A 131 15.77 -3.60 15.00
N MET A 132 15.32 -2.58 14.25
CA MET A 132 15.38 -1.18 14.63
C MET A 132 14.02 -0.53 14.37
N ARG A 133 13.66 0.42 15.23
CA ARG A 133 12.48 1.26 15.04
C ARG A 133 12.88 2.70 15.28
N VAL A 134 12.67 3.55 14.28
CA VAL A 134 13.11 4.95 14.31
C VAL A 134 11.93 5.84 13.96
N CYS A 135 11.78 6.96 14.68
CA CYS A 135 10.88 8.04 14.27
C CYS A 135 11.47 8.70 13.02
N THR A 136 10.69 8.82 11.96
CA THR A 136 11.12 9.42 10.68
C THR A 136 10.65 10.84 10.51
N SER A 137 9.72 11.29 11.35
CA SER A 137 9.18 12.64 11.36
C SER A 137 9.68 13.40 12.59
N HIS A 138 10.59 14.33 12.37
CA HIS A 138 11.16 15.16 13.44
C HIS A 138 10.79 16.63 13.23
N PRO A 139 10.17 17.30 14.22
CA PRO A 139 10.00 18.76 14.14
C PRO A 139 11.36 19.43 14.01
N ALA A 140 11.54 20.22 12.96
CA ALA A 140 12.80 20.90 12.66
C ALA A 140 12.53 22.27 12.02
N SER A 141 13.49 23.19 12.18
CA SER A 141 13.42 24.54 11.61
C SER A 141 14.00 24.60 10.21
N SER A 142 14.77 23.58 9.82
CA SER A 142 15.35 23.44 8.49
C SER A 142 15.46 21.97 8.08
N PRO A 143 15.60 21.67 6.77
CA PRO A 143 15.85 20.33 6.28
C PRO A 143 17.12 19.70 6.85
N GLU A 144 18.20 20.49 7.03
CA GLU A 144 19.46 20.02 7.58
C GLU A 144 19.30 19.61 9.05
N GLU A 145 18.54 20.37 9.84
CA GLU A 145 18.23 20.02 11.22
C GLU A 145 17.39 18.76 11.31
N ALA A 146 16.44 18.58 10.40
CA ALA A 146 15.62 17.37 10.31
C ALA A 146 16.50 16.14 10.03
N GLU A 147 17.39 16.24 9.06
CA GLU A 147 18.33 15.20 8.66
C GLU A 147 19.29 14.85 9.81
N ASP A 148 19.85 15.84 10.50
CA ASP A 148 20.72 15.62 11.66
C ASP A 148 19.98 14.92 12.83
N LYS A 149 18.72 15.26 13.05
CA LYS A 149 17.88 14.61 14.06
C LYS A 149 17.61 13.16 13.68
N PHE A 150 17.30 12.93 12.41
CA PHE A 150 17.05 11.60 11.91
C PHE A 150 18.31 10.72 11.99
N ARG A 151 19.47 11.21 11.56
CA ARG A 151 20.76 10.49 11.69
C ARG A 151 21.07 10.11 13.13
N ARG A 152 20.84 11.02 14.08
CA ARG A 152 21.03 10.73 15.51
C ARG A 152 20.06 9.66 15.98
N ALA A 153 18.79 9.74 15.63
CA ALA A 153 17.80 8.73 16.02
C ALA A 153 18.13 7.33 15.46
N VAL A 154 18.64 7.27 14.22
CA VAL A 154 19.14 6.02 13.62
C VAL A 154 20.33 5.46 14.41
N GLN A 155 21.30 6.32 14.78
CA GLN A 155 22.47 5.90 15.55
C GLN A 155 22.08 5.39 16.95
N GLU A 156 21.23 6.10 17.67
CA GLU A 156 20.73 5.72 19.00
C GLU A 156 20.00 4.38 18.97
N ALA A 157 19.15 4.16 17.93
CA ALA A 157 18.45 2.90 17.75
C ALA A 157 19.43 1.73 17.46
N TYR A 158 20.46 1.97 16.65
CA TYR A 158 21.50 0.98 16.35
C TYR A 158 22.32 0.65 17.60
N ASP A 159 22.76 1.64 18.37
CA ASP A 159 23.55 1.46 19.58
C ASP A 159 22.79 0.67 20.66
N SER A 160 21.44 0.71 20.62
CA SER A 160 20.58 -0.08 21.51
C SER A 160 20.47 -1.56 21.11
N CYS A 161 20.93 -1.94 19.90
CA CYS A 161 20.90 -3.30 19.43
C CYS A 161 22.05 -4.16 20.01
N SER A 162 21.84 -5.47 20.07
CA SER A 162 22.94 -6.41 20.40
C SER A 162 24.04 -6.39 19.33
N GLU A 163 25.28 -6.73 19.69
CA GLU A 163 26.40 -6.82 18.74
C GLU A 163 26.09 -7.73 17.55
N VAL A 164 25.37 -8.83 17.78
CA VAL A 164 24.93 -9.75 16.71
C VAL A 164 23.96 -9.06 15.76
N THR A 165 23.00 -8.30 16.29
CA THR A 165 22.04 -7.54 15.48
C THR A 165 22.73 -6.42 14.72
N GLN A 166 23.65 -5.70 15.37
CA GLN A 166 24.46 -4.66 14.73
C GLN A 166 25.26 -5.19 13.55
N ALA A 167 25.93 -6.34 13.72
CA ALA A 167 26.66 -7.00 12.66
C ALA A 167 25.74 -7.38 11.49
N ALA A 168 24.55 -7.95 11.76
CA ALA A 168 23.59 -8.34 10.74
C ALA A 168 23.01 -7.12 9.99
N ILE A 169 22.80 -5.99 10.67
CA ILE A 169 22.36 -4.73 10.04
C ILE A 169 23.44 -4.24 9.06
N MET A 170 24.72 -4.27 9.46
CA MET A 170 25.81 -3.79 8.62
C MET A 170 26.04 -4.67 7.37
N GLU A 171 25.50 -5.89 7.33
CA GLU A 171 25.50 -6.73 6.14
C GLU A 171 24.42 -6.33 5.11
N LEU A 172 23.39 -5.55 5.49
CA LEU A 172 22.33 -5.13 4.57
C LEU A 172 22.88 -4.20 3.49
N SER A 173 22.23 -4.17 2.34
CA SER A 173 22.60 -3.31 1.22
C SER A 173 22.34 -1.83 1.53
N SER A 174 23.10 -0.94 0.91
CA SER A 174 22.84 0.50 0.87
C SER A 174 22.94 0.95 -0.57
N CYS A 175 21.88 1.56 -1.08
CA CYS A 175 21.86 2.22 -2.39
C CYS A 175 22.22 3.72 -2.31
N ARG A 176 22.37 4.26 -1.10
CA ARG A 176 22.76 5.65 -0.88
C ARG A 176 24.23 5.70 -0.52
N GLU A 177 25.00 6.25 -1.44
CA GLU A 177 26.35 6.73 -1.14
C GLU A 177 26.19 8.08 -0.46
N ASP A 178 26.09 8.10 0.86
CA ASP A 178 26.19 9.35 1.59
C ASP A 178 27.59 9.88 1.32
N ASN A 179 27.78 10.95 0.56
CA ASN A 179 29.00 11.72 0.26
C ASN A 179 30.29 11.33 1.04
N ALA A 180 30.36 10.11 1.53
CA ALA A 180 31.49 9.58 2.25
C ALA A 180 32.63 9.30 1.25
N PRO A 181 33.82 9.85 1.46
CA PRO A 181 34.96 9.57 0.60
C PRO A 181 35.19 8.05 0.50
N GLY A 182 35.05 7.48 -0.71
CA GLY A 182 35.34 6.09 -0.99
C GLY A 182 34.15 5.14 -1.08
N GLY A 183 32.90 5.63 -1.16
CA GLY A 183 31.72 4.78 -1.36
C GLY A 183 31.41 3.86 -0.18
N ILE A 184 31.74 4.27 1.06
CA ILE A 184 31.54 3.47 2.26
C ILE A 184 30.06 3.47 2.63
N LYS A 185 29.49 2.28 2.86
CA LYS A 185 28.16 2.13 3.45
C LYS A 185 28.08 2.88 4.78
N THR A 186 27.06 3.75 4.91
CA THR A 186 26.76 4.37 6.19
C THR A 186 25.57 3.69 6.84
N LEU A 187 25.48 3.73 8.16
CA LEU A 187 24.32 3.23 8.90
C LEU A 187 23.03 3.92 8.46
N HIS A 188 23.08 5.25 8.22
CA HIS A 188 21.97 6.02 7.71
C HIS A 188 21.53 5.55 6.31
N GLY A 189 22.49 5.33 5.39
CA GLY A 189 22.21 4.81 4.05
C GLY A 189 21.59 3.41 4.09
N ILE A 190 22.09 2.52 4.96
CA ILE A 190 21.51 1.19 5.19
C ILE A 190 20.07 1.32 5.70
N PHE A 191 19.82 2.15 6.72
CA PHE A 191 18.49 2.32 7.28
C PHE A 191 17.54 2.90 6.23
N SER A 192 17.91 3.95 5.52
CA SER A 192 17.09 4.60 4.49
C SER A 192 16.76 3.68 3.31
N THR A 193 17.64 2.72 2.99
CA THR A 193 17.42 1.74 1.91
C THR A 193 16.46 0.63 2.32
N ASN A 194 16.51 0.18 3.59
CA ASN A 194 15.87 -1.05 4.05
C ASN A 194 14.68 -0.81 4.99
N THR A 195 14.23 0.43 5.14
CA THR A 195 13.16 0.76 6.08
C THR A 195 11.77 0.55 5.47
N TYR A 196 10.88 0.01 6.27
CA TYR A 196 9.46 -0.16 5.99
C TYR A 196 8.63 0.71 6.94
N ALA A 197 7.58 1.34 6.42
CA ALA A 197 6.60 2.06 7.23
C ALA A 197 5.88 1.11 8.19
N LEU A 198 5.71 1.53 9.46
CA LEU A 198 5.01 0.75 10.48
C LEU A 198 3.51 1.07 10.49
N GLY A 199 2.89 1.04 9.31
CA GLY A 199 1.48 1.30 9.07
C GLY A 199 1.24 2.54 8.22
N GLN A 200 0.00 2.71 7.77
CA GLN A 200 -0.41 3.86 6.97
C GLN A 200 -0.31 5.16 7.80
N GLY A 201 0.34 6.18 7.24
CA GLY A 201 0.58 7.45 7.94
C GLY A 201 1.47 7.32 9.19
N ALA A 202 2.28 6.26 9.27
CA ALA A 202 3.17 6.05 10.39
C ALA A 202 4.31 7.08 10.41
N THR A 203 4.58 7.63 11.58
CA THR A 203 5.74 8.49 11.84
C THR A 203 6.99 7.70 12.20
N HIS A 204 6.94 6.38 12.11
CA HIS A 204 8.04 5.48 12.43
C HIS A 204 8.30 4.49 11.30
N GLY A 205 9.58 4.29 11.03
CA GLY A 205 10.08 3.23 10.17
C GLY A 205 10.68 2.08 10.99
N GLY A 206 10.58 0.87 10.45
CA GLY A 206 11.18 -0.33 10.99
C GLY A 206 12.15 -0.98 10.02
N LEU A 207 13.30 -1.42 10.52
CA LEU A 207 14.24 -2.22 9.75
C LEU A 207 14.09 -3.68 10.15
N PHE A 208 13.94 -4.57 9.15
CA PHE A 208 13.70 -6.00 9.32
C PHE A 208 14.78 -6.78 8.60
N LEU A 209 15.48 -7.67 9.30
CA LEU A 209 16.66 -8.36 8.75
C LEU A 209 16.33 -9.34 7.62
N SER A 210 15.22 -10.08 7.75
CA SER A 210 14.80 -11.05 6.74
C SER A 210 14.03 -10.38 5.62
N LEU A 211 13.06 -9.49 5.95
CA LEU A 211 12.25 -8.79 4.97
C LEU A 211 13.11 -7.90 4.04
N SER A 212 14.18 -7.28 4.58
CA SER A 212 15.11 -6.45 3.79
C SER A 212 15.97 -7.25 2.79
N ARG A 213 15.87 -8.58 2.77
CA ARG A 213 16.53 -9.44 1.78
C ARG A 213 15.63 -9.81 0.61
N LEU A 214 14.32 -9.52 0.70
CA LEU A 214 13.38 -9.71 -0.40
C LEU A 214 13.67 -8.70 -1.50
N ASN A 215 13.95 -9.15 -2.70
CA ASN A 215 14.18 -8.28 -3.85
C ASN A 215 12.87 -7.72 -4.41
N HIS A 216 13.00 -6.75 -5.31
CA HIS A 216 11.86 -6.09 -5.94
C HIS A 216 11.37 -6.81 -7.19
N SER A 217 10.05 -6.88 -7.34
CA SER A 217 9.38 -7.07 -8.61
C SER A 217 8.16 -6.14 -8.67
N CYS A 218 7.89 -5.56 -9.85
CA CYS A 218 6.66 -4.78 -10.08
C CYS A 218 5.40 -5.67 -10.08
N ARG A 219 5.58 -7.00 -10.22
CA ARG A 219 4.55 -8.03 -10.07
C ARG A 219 5.02 -9.03 -9.02
N PRO A 220 5.01 -8.64 -7.72
CA PRO A 220 5.57 -9.44 -6.64
C PRO A 220 4.75 -10.71 -6.39
N ASN A 221 5.39 -11.73 -5.81
CA ASN A 221 4.72 -12.93 -5.31
C ASN A 221 4.46 -12.90 -3.81
N CYS A 222 4.97 -11.87 -3.13
CA CYS A 222 4.75 -11.65 -1.70
C CYS A 222 4.22 -10.24 -1.43
N CYS A 223 3.32 -10.13 -0.45
CA CYS A 223 2.86 -8.86 0.09
C CYS A 223 3.23 -8.78 1.57
N HIS A 224 3.76 -7.65 2.01
CA HIS A 224 4.04 -7.39 3.42
C HIS A 224 2.95 -6.51 4.02
N HIS A 225 2.60 -6.78 5.28
CA HIS A 225 1.60 -6.02 6.03
C HIS A 225 2.03 -5.84 7.48
N TRP A 226 2.00 -4.60 7.97
CA TRP A 226 2.27 -4.30 9.38
C TRP A 226 1.10 -4.73 10.26
N ARG A 227 1.41 -5.51 11.29
CA ARG A 227 0.46 -5.96 12.31
C ARG A 227 0.69 -5.16 13.61
N PRO A 228 -0.02 -4.05 13.81
CA PRO A 228 0.18 -3.19 14.98
C PRO A 228 -0.17 -3.90 16.30
N ASP A 229 -1.15 -4.80 16.28
CA ASP A 229 -1.55 -5.64 17.40
C ASP A 229 -0.46 -6.62 17.86
N LEU A 230 0.40 -7.04 16.93
CA LEU A 230 1.51 -7.97 17.17
C LEU A 230 2.88 -7.27 17.17
N HIS A 231 2.95 -5.99 16.81
CA HIS A 231 4.19 -5.24 16.57
C HIS A 231 5.15 -5.96 15.60
N ARG A 232 4.62 -6.56 14.53
CA ARG A 232 5.39 -7.34 13.56
C ARG A 232 4.97 -7.02 12.14
N MET A 233 5.91 -7.18 11.21
CA MET A 233 5.62 -7.27 9.80
C MET A 233 5.30 -8.71 9.44
N ALA A 234 4.17 -8.95 8.79
CA ALA A 234 3.78 -10.24 8.24
C ALA A 234 3.96 -10.22 6.72
N VAL A 235 4.41 -11.32 6.14
CA VAL A 235 4.57 -11.50 4.69
C VAL A 235 3.74 -12.70 4.26
N HIS A 236 2.88 -12.50 3.26
CA HIS A 236 2.00 -13.52 2.70
C HIS A 236 2.28 -13.73 1.22
N ALA A 237 2.09 -14.96 0.76
CA ALA A 237 2.09 -15.28 -0.66
C ALA A 237 0.82 -14.70 -1.31
N VAL A 238 0.97 -13.91 -2.38
CA VAL A 238 -0.18 -13.34 -3.13
C VAL A 238 -0.50 -14.09 -4.41
N ARG A 239 0.20 -15.17 -4.65
CA ARG A 239 -0.07 -16.25 -5.61
C ARG A 239 0.56 -17.54 -5.13
N ASP A 240 0.28 -18.64 -5.80
CA ASP A 240 1.03 -19.89 -5.56
C ASP A 240 2.51 -19.67 -5.89
N ILE A 241 3.39 -20.17 -5.02
CA ILE A 241 4.86 -20.07 -5.14
C ILE A 241 5.43 -21.49 -5.06
N GLU A 242 6.30 -21.83 -5.98
CA GLU A 242 6.95 -23.13 -5.99
C GLU A 242 8.21 -23.15 -5.12
N GLU A 243 8.59 -24.34 -4.65
CA GLU A 243 9.87 -24.51 -3.96
C GLU A 243 11.05 -24.11 -4.86
N GLY A 244 12.00 -23.35 -4.33
CA GLY A 244 13.16 -22.81 -5.04
C GLY A 244 12.88 -21.48 -5.76
N GLU A 245 11.62 -21.04 -5.88
CA GLU A 245 11.26 -19.75 -6.49
C GLU A 245 11.72 -18.59 -5.60
N GLU A 246 12.28 -17.53 -6.21
CA GLU A 246 12.65 -16.32 -5.50
C GLU A 246 11.42 -15.58 -4.99
N LEU A 247 11.52 -15.06 -3.77
CA LEU A 247 10.47 -14.29 -3.10
C LEU A 247 10.70 -12.79 -3.36
N TYR A 248 9.73 -12.15 -3.98
CA TYR A 248 9.77 -10.73 -4.33
C TYR A 248 8.70 -9.94 -3.59
N THR A 249 9.04 -8.70 -3.22
CA THR A 249 8.09 -7.69 -2.76
C THR A 249 8.14 -6.46 -3.68
N CYS A 250 7.19 -5.54 -3.57
CA CYS A 250 7.27 -4.25 -4.24
C CYS A 250 7.91 -3.20 -3.31
N TYR A 251 8.87 -2.41 -3.84
CA TYR A 251 9.60 -1.40 -3.06
C TYR A 251 8.91 -0.04 -2.98
N GLY A 252 7.69 0.07 -3.42
CA GLY A 252 6.99 1.33 -3.32
C GLY A 252 5.81 1.45 -4.29
N PRO A 253 5.30 2.66 -4.52
CA PRO A 253 4.14 2.91 -5.38
C PRO A 253 4.44 2.71 -6.87
N ALA A 254 5.53 2.00 -7.19
CA ALA A 254 5.97 1.81 -8.58
C ALA A 254 5.03 0.90 -9.39
N ASP A 255 4.29 0.04 -8.73
CA ASP A 255 3.53 -1.07 -9.32
C ASP A 255 2.38 -0.65 -10.25
N CYS A 256 1.68 0.46 -9.95
CA CYS A 256 0.60 0.98 -10.79
C CYS A 256 1.03 2.11 -11.74
N ARG A 257 2.34 2.33 -11.92
CA ARG A 257 2.89 3.37 -12.81
C ARG A 257 3.27 2.82 -14.18
N LEU A 258 3.49 3.71 -15.14
CA LEU A 258 4.05 3.34 -16.44
C LEU A 258 5.47 2.77 -16.28
N THR A 259 5.91 1.92 -17.19
CA THR A 259 7.23 1.26 -17.10
C THR A 259 8.37 2.26 -16.92
N GLY A 260 8.39 3.35 -17.69
CA GLY A 260 9.41 4.40 -17.53
C GLY A 260 9.37 5.06 -16.15
N GLU A 261 8.20 5.39 -15.65
CA GLU A 261 8.01 6.00 -14.32
C GLU A 261 8.43 5.04 -13.19
N ARG A 262 8.13 3.74 -13.34
CA ARG A 262 8.58 2.73 -12.37
C ARG A 262 10.09 2.59 -12.34
N GLN A 263 10.73 2.53 -13.53
CA GLN A 263 12.18 2.42 -13.63
C GLN A 263 12.87 3.69 -13.13
N GLU A 264 12.34 4.87 -13.45
CA GLU A 264 12.86 6.15 -12.93
C GLU A 264 12.77 6.22 -11.40
N TYR A 265 11.61 5.92 -10.82
CA TYR A 265 11.43 5.86 -9.37
C TYR A 265 12.43 4.90 -8.69
N LEU A 266 12.59 3.69 -9.25
CA LEU A 266 13.48 2.67 -8.68
C LEU A 266 14.96 3.06 -8.84
N LEU A 267 15.31 3.69 -9.96
CA LEU A 267 16.66 4.21 -10.18
C LEU A 267 16.99 5.34 -9.20
N GLU A 268 16.12 6.32 -9.05
CA GLU A 268 16.32 7.44 -8.12
C GLU A 268 16.34 7.01 -6.67
N ARG A 269 15.44 6.09 -6.29
CA ARG A 269 15.24 5.70 -4.91
C ARG A 269 16.17 4.60 -4.43
N TYR A 270 16.46 3.63 -5.30
CA TYR A 270 17.18 2.39 -4.95
C TYR A 270 18.39 2.13 -5.84
N ASN A 271 18.69 3.03 -6.77
CA ASN A 271 19.86 3.01 -7.66
C ASN A 271 19.94 1.73 -8.53
N PHE A 272 18.80 1.24 -9.04
CA PHE A 272 18.78 0.15 -10.01
C PHE A 272 17.65 0.33 -11.04
N VAL A 273 17.83 -0.25 -12.22
CA VAL A 273 16.80 -0.34 -13.27
C VAL A 273 16.11 -1.69 -13.14
N CYS A 274 14.79 -1.67 -12.94
CA CYS A 274 14.02 -2.92 -12.82
C CYS A 274 13.94 -3.67 -14.14
N LEU A 275 14.28 -4.96 -14.11
CA LEU A 275 14.22 -5.89 -15.23
C LEU A 275 13.23 -7.05 -14.99
N CYS A 276 12.24 -6.86 -14.08
CA CYS A 276 11.21 -7.89 -13.89
C CYS A 276 10.37 -8.08 -15.14
N ASP A 277 9.66 -9.22 -15.24
CA ASP A 277 8.84 -9.59 -16.41
C ASP A 277 7.93 -8.45 -16.85
N MET A 278 7.26 -7.78 -15.90
CA MET A 278 6.38 -6.65 -16.20
C MET A 278 7.11 -5.45 -16.84
N CYS A 279 8.39 -5.23 -16.51
CA CYS A 279 9.19 -4.17 -17.11
C CYS A 279 9.81 -4.58 -18.44
N GLN A 280 10.11 -5.87 -18.63
CA GLN A 280 10.62 -6.41 -19.90
C GLN A 280 9.52 -6.57 -20.95
N GLU A 281 8.34 -7.09 -20.56
CA GLU A 281 7.16 -7.18 -21.44
C GLU A 281 6.73 -5.81 -21.98
N GLY A 282 6.96 -4.76 -21.20
CA GLY A 282 6.66 -3.39 -21.56
C GLY A 282 7.63 -2.74 -22.56
N SER A 283 8.80 -3.32 -22.84
CA SER A 283 9.83 -2.73 -23.71
C SER A 283 9.59 -2.93 -25.21
N ASP A 284 8.76 -3.88 -25.61
CA ASP A 284 8.42 -4.13 -27.01
C ASP A 284 7.15 -3.40 -27.44
N ALA A 285 6.93 -3.23 -28.74
CA ALA A 285 5.83 -2.46 -29.35
C ALA A 285 4.39 -2.87 -29.00
N LYS A 286 4.19 -3.85 -28.09
CA LYS A 286 2.92 -4.16 -27.41
C LYS A 286 2.54 -3.12 -26.35
N ASN A 287 3.43 -2.21 -26.04
CA ASN A 287 3.42 -1.32 -24.86
C ASN A 287 2.36 -0.20 -24.91
N ASP A 288 1.78 0.11 -26.05
CA ASP A 288 0.72 1.13 -26.12
C ASP A 288 -0.60 0.66 -25.45
N GLY A 289 -0.84 -0.66 -25.41
CA GLY A 289 -2.00 -1.25 -24.73
C GLY A 289 -1.89 -1.15 -23.21
N ASP A 290 -0.81 -1.66 -22.65
CA ASP A 290 -0.58 -1.65 -21.20
C ASP A 290 -0.46 -0.22 -20.66
N LYS A 291 0.15 0.70 -21.42
CA LYS A 291 0.20 2.12 -21.12
C LYS A 291 -1.19 2.73 -20.96
N LEU A 292 -2.10 2.41 -21.88
CA LEU A 292 -3.48 2.88 -21.82
C LEU A 292 -4.20 2.32 -20.58
N GLU A 293 -3.97 1.06 -20.22
CA GLU A 293 -4.57 0.37 -19.10
C GLU A 293 -4.09 0.93 -17.77
N PHE A 294 -2.79 1.12 -17.57
CA PHE A 294 -2.25 1.80 -16.38
C PHE A 294 -2.73 3.24 -16.26
N THR A 295 -2.82 3.98 -17.37
CA THR A 295 -3.39 5.34 -17.35
C THR A 295 -4.85 5.34 -16.91
N ARG A 296 -5.64 4.32 -17.29
CA ARG A 296 -7.03 4.18 -16.84
C ARG A 296 -7.12 3.85 -15.36
N ILE A 297 -6.30 2.92 -14.86
CA ILE A 297 -6.22 2.56 -13.44
C ILE A 297 -5.83 3.79 -12.60
N ASN A 298 -4.79 4.51 -13.01
CA ASN A 298 -4.36 5.72 -12.30
C ASN A 298 -5.45 6.78 -12.30
N ARG A 299 -6.09 7.04 -13.43
CA ARG A 299 -7.24 7.95 -13.50
C ARG A 299 -8.39 7.51 -12.60
N PHE A 300 -8.62 6.21 -12.43
CA PHE A 300 -9.62 5.71 -11.50
C PHE A 300 -9.20 6.02 -10.06
N HIS A 301 -7.96 5.76 -9.67
CA HIS A 301 -7.42 6.08 -8.35
C HIS A 301 -7.52 7.58 -8.04
N ASP A 302 -7.14 8.45 -8.98
CA ASP A 302 -7.23 9.90 -8.84
C ASP A 302 -8.67 10.39 -8.66
N ASN A 303 -9.63 9.69 -9.24
CA ASN A 303 -11.05 10.04 -9.17
C ASN A 303 -11.83 9.24 -8.09
N LEU A 304 -11.17 8.36 -7.33
CA LEU A 304 -11.82 7.57 -6.27
C LEU A 304 -12.60 8.45 -5.26
N PRO A 305 -12.11 9.62 -4.85
CA PRO A 305 -12.88 10.56 -4.01
C PRO A 305 -14.11 11.15 -4.71
N LEU A 306 -14.12 11.17 -6.05
CA LEU A 306 -15.20 11.75 -6.87
C LEU A 306 -16.27 10.72 -7.30
N LEU A 307 -16.12 9.45 -6.89
CA LEU A 307 -17.10 8.39 -7.17
C LEU A 307 -18.43 8.58 -6.41
N THR A 308 -18.59 9.67 -5.68
CA THR A 308 -19.88 10.21 -5.26
C THR A 308 -20.64 10.89 -6.43
N SER A 309 -20.36 10.49 -7.67
CA SER A 309 -21.04 10.95 -8.88
C SER A 309 -22.57 10.81 -8.72
N PRO A 310 -23.37 11.75 -9.20
CA PRO A 310 -24.82 11.59 -9.27
C PRO A 310 -25.24 10.40 -10.17
N ASP A 311 -24.34 9.92 -11.03
CA ASP A 311 -24.56 8.75 -11.90
C ASP A 311 -23.84 7.53 -11.29
N THR A 312 -24.49 6.89 -10.32
CA THR A 312 -23.97 5.75 -9.57
C THR A 312 -23.77 4.50 -10.43
N GLU A 313 -24.55 4.31 -11.50
CA GLU A 313 -24.35 3.18 -12.43
C GLU A 313 -23.04 3.34 -13.20
N LYS A 314 -22.72 4.54 -13.71
CA LYS A 314 -21.41 4.77 -14.35
C LYS A 314 -20.25 4.62 -13.39
N ALA A 315 -20.43 4.96 -12.11
CA ALA A 315 -19.41 4.76 -11.11
C ALA A 315 -19.14 3.27 -10.87
N ILE A 316 -20.16 2.43 -10.85
CA ILE A 316 -20.03 0.97 -10.77
C ILE A 316 -19.35 0.40 -12.03
N ASP A 317 -19.74 0.87 -13.23
CA ASP A 317 -19.08 0.44 -14.48
C ASP A 317 -17.57 0.74 -14.46
N ALA A 318 -17.19 1.91 -13.93
CA ALA A 318 -15.78 2.27 -13.77
C ALA A 318 -15.04 1.37 -12.75
N VAL A 319 -15.71 0.98 -11.64
CA VAL A 319 -15.17 0.01 -10.68
C VAL A 319 -14.91 -1.33 -11.35
N GLU A 320 -15.88 -1.88 -12.08
CA GLU A 320 -15.72 -3.17 -12.76
C GLU A 320 -14.65 -3.09 -13.86
N GLU A 321 -14.61 -2.01 -14.64
CA GLU A 321 -13.53 -1.80 -15.63
C GLU A 321 -12.15 -1.81 -14.96
N CYS A 322 -11.99 -1.15 -13.81
CA CYS A 322 -10.73 -1.11 -13.09
C CYS A 322 -10.32 -2.50 -12.55
N LEU A 323 -11.28 -3.25 -12.00
CA LEU A 323 -11.05 -4.61 -11.52
C LEU A 323 -10.64 -5.56 -12.66
N ASP A 324 -11.27 -5.44 -13.82
CA ASP A 324 -10.92 -6.23 -15.01
C ASP A 324 -9.52 -5.88 -15.53
N LEU A 325 -9.13 -4.60 -15.51
CA LEU A 325 -7.80 -4.15 -15.89
C LEU A 325 -6.72 -4.68 -14.94
N LEU A 326 -6.95 -4.61 -13.62
CA LEU A 326 -6.03 -5.19 -12.61
C LEU A 326 -5.84 -6.69 -12.82
N GLN A 327 -6.93 -7.41 -13.10
CA GLN A 327 -6.87 -8.84 -13.38
C GLN A 327 -6.11 -9.13 -14.68
N LYS A 328 -6.37 -8.40 -15.75
CA LYS A 328 -5.69 -8.53 -17.05
C LYS A 328 -4.18 -8.30 -16.92
N LEU A 329 -3.78 -7.30 -16.14
CA LEU A 329 -2.39 -6.97 -15.85
C LEU A 329 -1.76 -7.93 -14.82
N GLN A 330 -2.52 -8.89 -14.30
CA GLN A 330 -2.09 -9.85 -13.27
C GLN A 330 -1.53 -9.15 -12.02
N MET A 331 -2.15 -8.04 -11.63
CA MET A 331 -1.76 -7.34 -10.42
C MET A 331 -2.13 -8.15 -9.18
N GLY A 332 -1.32 -8.03 -8.11
CA GLY A 332 -1.58 -8.71 -6.85
C GLY A 332 -2.89 -8.25 -6.20
N GLU A 333 -3.54 -9.14 -5.45
CA GLU A 333 -4.87 -8.91 -4.87
C GLU A 333 -4.94 -7.70 -3.93
N ALA A 334 -3.83 -7.27 -3.35
CA ALA A 334 -3.76 -6.06 -2.54
C ALA A 334 -4.25 -4.80 -3.29
N HIS A 335 -4.02 -4.74 -4.62
CA HIS A 335 -4.48 -3.63 -5.48
C HIS A 335 -5.99 -3.61 -5.69
N PHE A 336 -6.65 -4.74 -5.50
CA PHE A 336 -8.11 -4.84 -5.64
C PHE A 336 -8.85 -4.26 -4.43
N ILE A 337 -8.23 -4.27 -3.24
CA ILE A 337 -8.90 -3.89 -1.97
C ILE A 337 -9.54 -2.50 -2.03
N PRO A 338 -8.83 -1.40 -2.39
CA PRO A 338 -9.43 -0.07 -2.43
C PRO A 338 -10.55 0.04 -3.47
N ILE A 339 -10.44 -0.69 -4.60
CA ILE A 339 -11.44 -0.68 -5.66
C ILE A 339 -12.70 -1.43 -5.22
N LEU A 340 -12.54 -2.59 -4.56
CA LEU A 340 -13.63 -3.38 -4.01
C LEU A 340 -14.37 -2.64 -2.90
N CYS A 341 -13.63 -1.94 -2.03
CA CYS A 341 -14.18 -1.07 -1.01
C CYS A 341 -15.04 0.05 -1.64
N ALA A 342 -14.53 0.71 -2.69
CA ALA A 342 -15.30 1.72 -3.44
C ALA A 342 -16.57 1.12 -4.07
N GLY A 343 -16.47 -0.04 -4.70
CA GLY A 343 -17.61 -0.77 -5.26
C GLY A 343 -18.68 -1.09 -4.21
N TYR A 344 -18.25 -1.54 -3.03
CA TYR A 344 -19.16 -1.77 -1.89
C TYR A 344 -19.89 -0.50 -1.48
N GLU A 345 -19.17 0.62 -1.28
CA GLU A 345 -19.77 1.90 -0.87
C GLU A 345 -20.79 2.42 -1.89
N ILE A 346 -20.46 2.36 -3.19
CA ILE A 346 -21.36 2.79 -4.26
C ILE A 346 -22.57 1.88 -4.34
N ALA A 347 -22.40 0.56 -4.31
CA ALA A 347 -23.49 -0.40 -4.38
C ALA A 347 -24.46 -0.25 -3.20
N ARG A 348 -23.91 -0.12 -1.98
CA ARG A 348 -24.70 -0.04 -0.76
C ARG A 348 -25.41 1.30 -0.62
N HIS A 349 -24.69 2.40 -0.75
CA HIS A 349 -25.16 3.73 -0.41
C HIS A 349 -25.70 4.50 -1.61
N GLY A 350 -25.12 4.27 -2.80
CA GLY A 350 -25.55 4.89 -4.05
C GLY A 350 -26.72 4.17 -4.70
N LEU A 351 -26.56 2.91 -5.00
CA LEU A 351 -27.58 2.09 -5.70
C LEU A 351 -28.60 1.45 -4.77
N ARG A 352 -28.29 1.33 -3.48
CA ARG A 352 -29.06 0.56 -2.48
C ARG A 352 -29.21 -0.92 -2.88
N ASP A 353 -28.23 -1.45 -3.60
CA ASP A 353 -28.18 -2.84 -4.06
C ASP A 353 -27.33 -3.68 -3.10
N LEU A 354 -28.00 -4.30 -2.13
CA LEU A 354 -27.32 -5.13 -1.13
C LEU A 354 -26.71 -6.40 -1.73
N SER A 355 -27.21 -6.88 -2.86
CA SER A 355 -26.65 -8.06 -3.52
C SER A 355 -25.30 -7.76 -4.15
N ARG A 356 -25.19 -6.62 -4.86
CA ARG A 356 -23.91 -6.13 -5.38
C ARG A 356 -22.94 -5.78 -4.25
N ALA A 357 -23.41 -5.07 -3.21
CA ALA A 357 -22.60 -4.74 -2.04
C ALA A 357 -22.02 -5.97 -1.36
N ARG A 358 -22.82 -7.03 -1.21
CA ARG A 358 -22.36 -8.33 -0.70
C ARG A 358 -21.26 -8.92 -1.58
N SER A 359 -21.41 -8.91 -2.90
CA SER A 359 -20.46 -9.47 -3.86
C SER A 359 -19.09 -8.78 -3.75
N TYR A 360 -19.07 -7.44 -3.64
CA TYR A 360 -17.81 -6.70 -3.43
C TYR A 360 -17.14 -7.05 -2.10
N LEU A 361 -17.90 -7.13 -1.01
CA LEU A 361 -17.37 -7.52 0.30
C LEU A 361 -16.83 -8.96 0.32
N GLU A 362 -17.46 -9.91 -0.37
CA GLU A 362 -16.97 -11.29 -0.45
C GLU A 362 -15.60 -11.33 -1.17
N ARG A 363 -15.43 -10.55 -2.23
CA ARG A 363 -14.15 -10.41 -2.95
C ARG A 363 -13.11 -9.68 -2.10
N GLU A 364 -13.51 -8.60 -1.39
CA GLU A 364 -12.63 -7.84 -0.50
C GLU A 364 -12.11 -8.71 0.66
N VAL A 365 -12.96 -9.49 1.30
CA VAL A 365 -12.57 -10.44 2.35
C VAL A 365 -11.50 -11.39 1.83
N THR A 366 -11.69 -11.96 0.65
CA THR A 366 -10.73 -12.87 0.03
C THR A 366 -9.38 -12.17 -0.23
N ALA A 367 -9.40 -10.97 -0.82
CA ALA A 367 -8.19 -10.21 -1.10
C ALA A 367 -7.43 -9.82 0.18
N LEU A 368 -8.14 -9.44 1.24
CA LEU A 368 -7.56 -9.14 2.55
C LEU A 368 -6.97 -10.39 3.22
N GLU A 369 -7.66 -11.53 3.16
CA GLU A 369 -7.17 -12.80 3.70
C GLU A 369 -5.89 -13.25 2.99
N HIS A 370 -5.83 -13.12 1.67
CA HIS A 370 -4.66 -13.48 0.88
C HIS A 370 -3.47 -12.53 1.10
N SER A 371 -3.70 -11.24 1.20
CA SER A 371 -2.60 -10.25 1.30
C SER A 371 -2.15 -9.93 2.72
N GLN A 372 -3.05 -10.04 3.71
CA GLN A 372 -2.81 -9.61 5.09
C GLN A 372 -2.99 -10.71 6.14
N GLY A 373 -3.57 -11.84 5.74
CA GLY A 373 -3.92 -12.95 6.62
C GLY A 373 -5.34 -12.85 7.18
N SER A 374 -5.94 -14.02 7.41
CA SER A 374 -7.33 -14.14 7.90
C SER A 374 -7.53 -13.58 9.31
N ASP A 375 -6.47 -13.44 10.09
CA ASP A 375 -6.44 -12.88 11.43
C ASP A 375 -6.11 -11.38 11.44
N SER A 376 -5.93 -10.73 10.28
CA SER A 376 -5.71 -9.29 10.18
C SER A 376 -6.96 -8.50 10.57
N TYR A 377 -6.73 -7.27 11.07
CA TYR A 377 -7.83 -6.38 11.44
C TYR A 377 -8.76 -6.10 10.24
N GLY A 378 -8.18 -5.83 9.07
CA GLY A 378 -8.95 -5.58 7.84
C GLY A 378 -9.84 -6.77 7.46
N ALA A 379 -9.30 -7.99 7.47
CA ALA A 379 -10.08 -9.20 7.16
C ALA A 379 -11.18 -9.49 8.19
N ILE A 380 -10.91 -9.25 9.48
CA ILE A 380 -11.90 -9.42 10.54
C ILE A 380 -13.03 -8.40 10.38
N ASP A 381 -12.71 -7.14 10.11
CA ASP A 381 -13.70 -6.08 9.97
C ASP A 381 -14.57 -6.25 8.72
N ALA A 382 -13.95 -6.56 7.57
CA ALA A 382 -14.68 -6.87 6.34
C ALA A 382 -15.62 -8.07 6.51
N ARG A 383 -15.22 -9.13 7.21
CA ARG A 383 -16.11 -10.27 7.53
C ARG A 383 -17.28 -9.87 8.42
N ARG A 384 -17.07 -9.01 9.41
CA ARG A 384 -18.18 -8.49 10.24
C ARG A 384 -19.16 -7.69 9.41
N LEU A 385 -18.66 -6.85 8.52
CA LEU A 385 -19.49 -6.06 7.62
C LEU A 385 -20.28 -6.94 6.65
N LEU A 386 -19.65 -7.96 6.08
CA LEU A 386 -20.28 -8.96 5.24
C LEU A 386 -21.41 -9.72 5.96
N SER A 387 -21.18 -10.08 7.23
CA SER A 387 -22.21 -10.75 8.04
C SER A 387 -23.44 -9.86 8.23
N ARG A 388 -23.25 -8.56 8.51
CA ARG A 388 -24.35 -7.61 8.64
C ARG A 388 -25.14 -7.46 7.34
N VAL A 389 -24.45 -7.34 6.20
CA VAL A 389 -25.13 -7.23 4.90
C VAL A 389 -25.93 -8.50 4.57
N LYS A 390 -25.38 -9.68 4.91
CA LYS A 390 -26.11 -10.95 4.74
C LYS A 390 -27.37 -11.03 5.61
N GLU A 391 -27.31 -10.55 6.84
CA GLU A 391 -28.46 -10.48 7.74
C GLU A 391 -29.53 -9.51 7.20
N GLU A 392 -29.13 -8.31 6.72
CA GLU A 392 -30.05 -7.35 6.13
C GLU A 392 -30.77 -7.92 4.90
N ILE A 393 -30.09 -8.67 4.04
CA ILE A 393 -30.71 -9.34 2.88
C ILE A 393 -31.75 -10.36 3.30
N LEU A 394 -31.54 -11.06 4.42
CA LEU A 394 -32.50 -12.05 4.93
C LEU A 394 -33.78 -11.43 5.53
N HIS A 395 -33.74 -10.16 5.86
CA HIS A 395 -34.87 -9.42 6.45
C HIS A 395 -35.66 -8.58 5.44
N LEU A 396 -35.25 -8.56 4.16
CA LEU A 396 -35.96 -7.95 3.03
C LEU A 396 -36.92 -8.97 2.38
#